data_f9ea6b9752d9a4d5bf4b2d7b71c710c6
#
_entry.id   f9ea6b9752d9a4d5bf4b2d7b71c710c6
#
_cell.length_a   1.000
_cell.length_b   1.000
_cell.length_c   1.000
_cell.angle_alpha   90.00
_cell.angle_beta   90.00
_cell.angle_gamma   90.00
#
_symmetry.space_group_name_H-M   'P 1'
#
loop_
_entity.id
_entity.type
_entity.pdbx_description
1 polymer ?
#
loop_
_entity_poly.entity_id
_entity_poly.type
_entity_poly.pdbx_seq_one_letter_code
_entity_poly.pdbx_strand_id
1 'polypeptide(L)'
;MMRFWIAGAALAASVGAAQAQLDLSGAVPPTRPGATVGATPVEPVAPAKAPAEARKPDKADRSTVDFSVSLASAVGQPLKLNGRDGELTLWGRDRALKIAKLTLAGEVISDPTQKCRIDIVGEQPIEAKSLGRPEGLARYEAEIPVCTFTFDVVEGAALVPAQSAACVFKAADCQASPGGLWGPDAASLADEAKAIERARAHADDATARLLKTLQARFKGKPEADDLEREHDDLIARGQDICRDYDKESDHGFCASRMAQVRAAWLKTRADKLIHDAKAPD
;
A
#
# COMPACT_ATOMS: atom_id res chain seq x y z
N MET A 1 48.14 -11.92 -43.45
CA MET A 1 49.02 -12.87 -42.77
C MET A 1 49.58 -12.19 -41.55
N MET A 2 49.11 -12.54 -40.34
CA MET A 2 49.95 -12.57 -39.11
C MET A 2 49.05 -13.05 -37.94
N ARG A 3 49.30 -14.30 -37.56
CA ARG A 3 48.68 -14.98 -36.43
C ARG A 3 49.47 -14.57 -35.16
N PHE A 4 48.79 -14.12 -34.10
CA PHE A 4 49.38 -14.12 -32.76
C PHE A 4 48.47 -14.97 -31.81
N TRP A 5 49.06 -16.04 -31.39
CA TRP A 5 48.63 -16.88 -30.27
C TRP A 5 49.13 -16.23 -28.96
N ILE A 6 48.28 -16.06 -27.95
CA ILE A 6 48.73 -15.92 -26.56
C ILE A 6 47.92 -16.87 -25.74
N ALA A 7 48.67 -17.70 -25.04
CA ALA A 7 48.25 -18.79 -24.15
C ALA A 7 47.67 -18.26 -22.81
N GLY A 8 46.76 -19.07 -22.25
CA GLY A 8 46.09 -18.81 -21.00
C GLY A 8 46.90 -19.13 -19.76
N ALA A 9 46.42 -18.64 -18.64
CA ALA A 9 46.76 -19.14 -17.31
C ALA A 9 45.48 -19.26 -16.50
N ALA A 10 45.12 -20.48 -16.11
CA ALA A 10 44.03 -20.79 -15.21
C ALA A 10 44.53 -20.61 -13.77
N LEU A 11 43.86 -19.78 -13.00
CA LEU A 11 44.01 -19.69 -11.55
C LEU A 11 42.79 -20.34 -10.89
N ALA A 12 42.98 -21.48 -10.29
CA ALA A 12 41.99 -22.13 -9.43
C ALA A 12 42.06 -21.48 -8.03
N ALA A 13 40.96 -20.83 -7.60
CA ALA A 13 40.80 -20.39 -6.22
C ALA A 13 39.84 -21.34 -5.51
N SER A 14 40.37 -22.03 -4.51
CA SER A 14 39.68 -22.91 -3.57
C SER A 14 38.86 -22.07 -2.57
N VAL A 15 37.55 -22.27 -2.55
CA VAL A 15 36.63 -21.69 -1.55
C VAL A 15 36.51 -22.64 -0.39
N GLY A 16 37.04 -22.26 0.76
CA GLY A 16 36.85 -22.96 2.03
C GLY A 16 35.44 -22.65 2.60
N ALA A 17 34.65 -23.68 2.80
CA ALA A 17 33.39 -23.61 3.52
C ALA A 17 33.64 -23.56 5.02
N ALA A 18 33.35 -22.46 5.69
CA ALA A 18 33.27 -22.38 7.14
C ALA A 18 31.81 -22.71 7.56
N GLN A 19 31.65 -23.90 8.16
CA GLN A 19 30.40 -24.27 8.84
C GLN A 19 30.44 -23.74 10.27
N ALA A 20 29.59 -22.75 10.57
CA ALA A 20 29.33 -22.35 11.95
C ALA A 20 28.18 -23.21 12.50
N GLN A 21 28.51 -24.15 13.36
CA GLN A 21 27.52 -24.88 14.18
C GLN A 21 27.15 -24.01 15.37
N LEU A 22 25.90 -23.65 15.47
CA LEU A 22 25.29 -23.05 16.66
C LEU A 22 24.90 -24.18 17.61
N ASP A 23 25.66 -24.27 18.71
CA ASP A 23 25.41 -25.16 19.81
C ASP A 23 24.34 -24.58 20.73
N LEU A 24 23.14 -25.19 20.73
CA LEU A 24 22.02 -24.86 21.59
C LEU A 24 22.00 -25.84 22.77
N SER A 25 22.90 -25.62 23.74
CA SER A 25 22.88 -26.35 25.01
C SER A 25 22.17 -25.53 26.10
N GLY A 26 21.00 -26.00 26.47
CA GLY A 26 20.42 -26.11 27.76
C GLY A 26 20.55 -24.96 28.80
N ALA A 27 19.43 -24.31 29.07
CA ALA A 27 19.22 -23.72 30.40
C ALA A 27 17.88 -24.18 30.95
N VAL A 28 17.92 -25.14 31.88
CA VAL A 28 16.80 -25.54 32.73
C VAL A 28 16.74 -24.55 33.89
N PRO A 29 15.57 -23.91 34.19
CA PRO A 29 15.46 -23.08 35.39
C PRO A 29 15.31 -23.92 36.65
N PRO A 30 15.88 -23.50 37.81
CA PRO A 30 15.82 -24.25 39.06
C PRO A 30 14.45 -24.17 39.70
N THR A 31 13.93 -25.34 40.08
CA THR A 31 12.74 -25.51 40.94
C THR A 31 13.06 -25.00 42.38
N ARG A 32 12.22 -24.11 42.88
CA ARG A 32 12.17 -23.71 44.30
C ARG A 32 11.24 -24.64 45.05
N PRO A 33 11.64 -25.16 46.21
CA PRO A 33 10.75 -25.93 47.09
C PRO A 33 10.01 -25.02 48.08
N GLY A 34 8.75 -25.34 48.32
CA GLY A 34 8.06 -25.25 49.59
C GLY A 34 7.50 -23.90 50.03
N ALA A 35 6.16 -23.74 49.89
CA ALA A 35 5.36 -23.04 50.89
C ALA A 35 4.01 -23.74 50.94
N THR A 36 3.76 -24.41 52.07
CA THR A 36 2.48 -24.92 52.51
C THR A 36 1.62 -23.74 52.96
N VAL A 37 0.46 -23.56 52.34
CA VAL A 37 -0.57 -22.64 52.86
C VAL A 37 -1.87 -23.42 53.01
N GLY A 38 -2.45 -23.26 54.20
CA GLY A 38 -3.55 -24.02 54.79
C GLY A 38 -4.85 -23.97 54.02
N ALA A 39 -5.56 -25.07 54.11
CA ALA A 39 -6.89 -25.23 53.63
C ALA A 39 -7.90 -24.47 54.49
N THR A 40 -8.61 -23.54 53.92
CA THR A 40 -9.89 -23.03 54.48
C THR A 40 -11.05 -23.79 53.86
N PRO A 41 -12.10 -24.13 54.60
CA PRO A 41 -13.25 -24.89 54.11
C PRO A 41 -14.09 -24.04 53.15
N VAL A 42 -14.38 -24.56 51.99
CA VAL A 42 -15.29 -23.94 51.00
C VAL A 42 -16.71 -24.34 51.37
N GLU A 43 -17.53 -23.31 51.64
CA GLU A 43 -18.98 -23.39 51.83
C GLU A 43 -19.65 -23.78 50.47
N PRO A 44 -20.70 -24.60 50.44
CA PRO A 44 -21.35 -25.02 49.18
C PRO A 44 -22.20 -23.88 48.62
N VAL A 45 -21.77 -23.36 47.47
CA VAL A 45 -22.52 -22.38 46.69
C VAL A 45 -23.66 -23.08 45.95
N ALA A 46 -24.88 -22.57 46.11
CA ALA A 46 -26.10 -23.02 45.46
C ALA A 46 -25.99 -22.95 43.91
N PRO A 47 -26.68 -23.82 43.17
CA PRO A 47 -26.58 -23.84 41.69
C PRO A 47 -27.15 -22.56 41.09
N ALA A 48 -26.31 -21.85 40.36
CA ALA A 48 -26.68 -20.69 39.57
C ALA A 48 -27.66 -21.10 38.46
N LYS A 49 -28.73 -20.31 38.30
CA LYS A 49 -29.71 -20.42 37.22
C LYS A 49 -29.02 -20.48 35.85
N ALA A 50 -29.55 -21.36 34.99
CA ALA A 50 -29.13 -21.53 33.59
C ALA A 50 -29.03 -20.18 32.87
N PRO A 51 -27.99 -20.01 32.00
CA PRO A 51 -27.87 -18.83 31.18
C PRO A 51 -29.02 -18.75 30.20
N ALA A 52 -29.60 -17.57 30.09
CA ALA A 52 -30.58 -17.24 29.06
C ALA A 52 -30.07 -17.65 27.65
N GLU A 53 -30.95 -18.20 26.87
CA GLU A 53 -30.74 -18.57 25.45
C GLU A 53 -29.93 -17.49 24.75
N ALA A 54 -28.78 -17.90 24.20
CA ALA A 54 -27.98 -17.08 23.30
C ALA A 54 -28.86 -16.70 22.11
N ARG A 55 -29.29 -15.43 22.05
CA ARG A 55 -29.88 -14.84 20.86
C ARG A 55 -28.95 -15.18 19.70
N LYS A 56 -29.48 -15.95 18.72
CA LYS A 56 -28.85 -16.08 17.40
C LYS A 56 -28.50 -14.67 16.95
N PRO A 57 -27.23 -14.41 16.56
CA PRO A 57 -26.92 -13.12 15.98
C PRO A 57 -27.82 -12.97 14.75
N ASP A 58 -28.62 -11.92 14.75
CA ASP A 58 -29.36 -11.47 13.59
C ASP A 58 -28.37 -11.47 12.41
N LYS A 59 -28.83 -11.91 11.26
CA LYS A 59 -28.14 -11.75 9.97
C LYS A 59 -28.06 -10.25 9.67
N ALA A 60 -27.37 -9.51 10.53
CA ALA A 60 -27.01 -8.13 10.29
C ALA A 60 -26.11 -8.13 9.06
N ASP A 61 -26.73 -7.68 8.02
CA ASP A 61 -26.20 -7.02 6.85
C ASP A 61 -24.66 -7.18 6.63
N ARG A 62 -24.29 -8.28 5.96
CA ARG A 62 -22.91 -8.53 5.52
C ARG A 62 -22.54 -7.67 4.31
N SER A 63 -23.25 -6.57 4.07
CA SER A 63 -23.07 -5.71 2.88
C SER A 63 -22.15 -4.51 3.11
N THR A 64 -21.68 -4.27 4.33
CA THR A 64 -20.65 -3.24 4.57
C THR A 64 -19.27 -3.88 4.60
N VAL A 65 -18.70 -4.13 3.44
CA VAL A 65 -17.26 -4.41 3.36
C VAL A 65 -16.56 -3.10 3.74
N ASP A 66 -15.95 -3.08 4.93
CA ASP A 66 -15.18 -1.93 5.39
C ASP A 66 -13.83 -1.93 4.68
N PHE A 67 -13.74 -1.18 3.59
CA PHE A 67 -12.47 -0.85 2.94
C PHE A 67 -11.81 0.32 3.64
N SER A 68 -11.52 0.18 4.94
CA SER A 68 -10.67 1.12 5.60
C SER A 68 -9.22 0.86 5.22
N VAL A 69 -8.71 1.66 4.29
CA VAL A 69 -7.28 1.66 3.96
C VAL A 69 -6.51 2.21 5.14
N SER A 70 -5.64 1.37 5.73
CA SER A 70 -4.82 1.77 6.87
C SER A 70 -3.61 2.59 6.41
N LEU A 71 -3.50 3.82 6.89
CA LEU A 71 -2.28 4.64 6.75
C LEU A 71 -1.05 3.95 7.35
N ALA A 72 -1.25 3.15 8.40
CA ALA A 72 -0.17 2.54 9.19
C ALA A 72 0.73 1.61 8.36
N SER A 73 0.22 0.97 7.33
CA SER A 73 1.00 0.03 6.51
C SER A 73 1.98 0.71 5.55
N ALA A 74 1.79 2.01 5.24
CA ALA A 74 2.68 2.80 4.37
C ALA A 74 3.69 3.63 5.16
N VAL A 75 3.44 3.87 6.46
CA VAL A 75 4.29 4.71 7.31
C VAL A 75 5.51 3.95 7.80
N GLY A 76 6.67 4.59 7.76
CA GLY A 76 7.95 4.03 8.20
C GLY A 76 8.59 3.04 7.22
N GLN A 77 7.95 2.76 6.09
CA GLN A 77 8.49 1.89 5.06
C GLN A 77 9.15 2.69 3.94
N PRO A 78 10.29 2.26 3.40
CA PRO A 78 10.86 2.84 2.19
C PRO A 78 10.04 2.38 0.99
N LEU A 79 9.30 3.30 0.38
CA LEU A 79 8.51 3.05 -0.82
C LEU A 79 9.32 3.44 -2.06
N LYS A 80 9.23 2.64 -3.12
CA LYS A 80 9.89 2.86 -4.41
C LYS A 80 8.84 3.24 -5.45
N LEU A 81 9.14 4.22 -6.28
CA LEU A 81 8.31 4.55 -7.43
C LEU A 81 8.32 3.39 -8.41
N ASN A 82 7.14 2.89 -8.73
CA ASN A 82 6.95 1.72 -9.58
C ASN A 82 7.77 0.49 -9.15
N GLY A 83 7.99 0.34 -7.83
CA GLY A 83 8.68 -0.80 -7.23
C GLY A 83 10.20 -0.84 -7.40
N ARG A 84 10.85 0.18 -7.99
CA ARG A 84 12.30 0.17 -8.25
C ARG A 84 13.00 1.51 -8.08
N ASP A 85 12.36 2.61 -8.46
CA ASP A 85 13.02 3.90 -8.59
C ASP A 85 12.74 4.84 -7.40
N GLY A 86 13.67 5.76 -7.17
CA GLY A 86 13.51 6.75 -6.12
C GLY A 86 13.36 6.16 -4.72
N GLU A 87 12.89 6.97 -3.77
CA GLU A 87 12.51 6.54 -2.43
C GLU A 87 11.57 7.56 -1.80
N LEU A 88 10.47 7.10 -1.24
CA LEU A 88 9.55 7.87 -0.43
C LEU A 88 9.39 7.20 0.92
N THR A 89 9.65 7.91 2.01
CA THR A 89 9.38 7.44 3.36
C THR A 89 8.43 8.42 4.06
N LEU A 90 7.28 7.90 4.48
CA LEU A 90 6.28 8.64 5.24
C LEU A 90 6.51 8.42 6.74
N TRP A 91 6.27 9.46 7.54
CA TRP A 91 6.37 9.40 9.00
C TRP A 91 5.25 10.19 9.66
N GLY A 92 4.77 9.70 10.81
CA GLY A 92 3.69 10.37 11.55
C GLY A 92 2.33 9.68 11.38
N ARG A 93 1.26 10.41 11.64
CA ARG A 93 -0.12 9.89 11.61
C ARG A 93 -1.10 10.96 11.16
N ASP A 94 -2.08 10.56 10.39
CA ASP A 94 -3.22 11.40 9.98
C ASP A 94 -2.82 12.85 9.61
N ARG A 95 -3.31 13.85 10.37
CA ARG A 95 -3.06 15.26 10.10
C ARG A 95 -1.61 15.71 10.34
N ALA A 96 -0.80 14.90 11.01
CA ALA A 96 0.61 15.16 11.28
C ALA A 96 1.53 14.25 10.45
N LEU A 97 1.08 13.84 9.26
CA LEU A 97 1.89 13.07 8.32
C LEU A 97 3.00 13.96 7.75
N LYS A 98 4.19 13.40 7.62
CA LYS A 98 5.38 14.05 7.07
C LYS A 98 6.06 13.14 6.06
N ILE A 99 6.74 13.74 5.10
CA ILE A 99 7.67 13.05 4.21
C ILE A 99 9.04 13.15 4.85
N ALA A 100 9.52 12.02 5.39
CA ALA A 100 10.82 11.93 6.05
C ALA A 100 11.97 11.77 5.04
N LYS A 101 11.68 11.16 3.88
CA LYS A 101 12.62 11.03 2.77
C LYS A 101 11.86 11.10 1.45
N LEU A 102 12.42 11.80 0.49
CA LEU A 102 11.95 11.82 -0.88
C LEU A 102 13.15 11.97 -1.81
N THR A 103 13.44 10.92 -2.55
CA THR A 103 14.42 10.88 -3.62
C THR A 103 13.70 10.62 -4.94
N LEU A 104 13.84 11.48 -5.92
CA LEU A 104 13.30 11.31 -7.25
C LEU A 104 14.39 10.83 -8.20
N ALA A 105 14.07 9.85 -9.03
CA ALA A 105 14.87 9.46 -10.18
C ALA A 105 14.30 10.11 -11.45
N GLY A 106 15.16 10.56 -12.34
CA GLY A 106 14.75 11.28 -13.53
C GLY A 106 15.81 11.25 -14.63
N GLU A 107 15.77 12.27 -15.46
CA GLU A 107 16.67 12.44 -16.61
C GLU A 107 17.41 13.75 -16.51
N VAL A 108 18.67 13.75 -16.96
CA VAL A 108 19.49 14.95 -17.03
C VAL A 108 18.89 15.89 -18.09
N ILE A 109 18.66 17.17 -17.75
CA ILE A 109 18.02 18.13 -18.66
C ILE A 109 18.87 18.39 -19.88
N SER A 110 20.19 18.57 -19.67
CA SER A 110 21.17 18.83 -20.75
C SER A 110 21.46 17.61 -21.63
N ASP A 111 21.25 16.39 -21.11
CA ASP A 111 21.40 15.12 -21.81
C ASP A 111 20.38 14.09 -21.34
N PRO A 112 19.17 14.05 -21.95
CA PRO A 112 18.09 13.16 -21.53
C PRO A 112 18.39 11.64 -21.67
N THR A 113 19.51 11.27 -22.28
CA THR A 113 19.96 9.86 -22.33
C THR A 113 20.58 9.41 -21.00
N GLN A 114 20.99 10.35 -20.16
CA GLN A 114 21.55 10.10 -18.84
C GLN A 114 20.49 10.19 -17.75
N LYS A 115 20.63 9.34 -16.75
CA LYS A 115 19.76 9.36 -15.57
C LYS A 115 20.34 10.24 -14.48
N CYS A 116 19.44 10.92 -13.77
CA CYS A 116 19.79 11.70 -12.59
C CYS A 116 19.00 11.21 -11.38
N ARG A 117 19.45 11.63 -10.20
CA ARG A 117 18.76 11.41 -8.94
C ARG A 117 18.85 12.67 -8.11
N ILE A 118 17.75 13.04 -7.45
CA ILE A 118 17.70 14.22 -6.62
C ILE A 118 17.05 13.92 -5.28
N ASP A 119 17.70 14.28 -4.19
CA ASP A 119 17.16 14.22 -2.84
C ASP A 119 16.44 15.55 -2.54
N ILE A 120 15.14 15.44 -2.27
CA ILE A 120 14.25 16.60 -2.06
C ILE A 120 14.20 16.98 -0.59
N VAL A 121 14.18 15.99 0.30
CA VAL A 121 14.10 16.22 1.75
C VAL A 121 15.52 16.43 2.29
N GLY A 122 15.74 17.60 2.90
CA GLY A 122 16.98 17.93 3.60
C GLY A 122 16.99 17.43 5.04
N GLU A 123 17.50 18.26 5.96
CA GLU A 123 17.59 17.91 7.39
C GLU A 123 16.23 17.82 8.09
N GLN A 124 15.22 18.52 7.58
CA GLN A 124 13.88 18.55 8.18
C GLN A 124 12.86 17.85 7.28
N PRO A 125 12.01 16.98 7.85
CA PRO A 125 10.89 16.37 7.11
C PRO A 125 9.92 17.42 6.58
N ILE A 126 9.38 17.19 5.37
CA ILE A 126 8.35 18.03 4.76
C ILE A 126 6.99 17.66 5.34
N GLU A 127 6.20 18.64 5.76
CA GLU A 127 4.83 18.40 6.19
C GLU A 127 3.94 18.04 5.01
N ALA A 128 3.15 16.98 5.14
CA ALA A 128 2.14 16.60 4.17
C ALA A 128 0.78 17.15 4.64
N LYS A 129 0.27 18.15 3.96
CA LYS A 129 -1.00 18.80 4.29
C LYS A 129 -2.17 17.89 3.95
N SER A 130 -2.99 17.56 4.94
CA SER A 130 -4.16 16.71 4.73
C SER A 130 -5.25 17.45 3.94
N LEU A 131 -5.71 16.82 2.86
CA LEU A 131 -6.84 17.26 2.03
C LEU A 131 -8.11 16.46 2.31
N GLY A 132 -8.13 15.67 3.39
CA GLY A 132 -9.28 14.81 3.75
C GLY A 132 -9.31 13.50 2.98
N ARG A 133 -10.54 13.02 2.68
CA ARG A 133 -10.79 11.76 1.97
C ARG A 133 -11.79 11.94 0.83
N PRO A 134 -11.47 12.68 -0.22
CA PRO A 134 -12.45 13.05 -1.26
C PRO A 134 -12.99 11.84 -2.03
N GLU A 135 -12.20 10.79 -2.18
CA GLU A 135 -12.56 9.55 -2.90
C GLU A 135 -12.40 8.31 -2.02
N GLY A 136 -12.61 8.47 -0.70
CA GLY A 136 -12.47 7.38 0.27
C GLY A 136 -11.06 7.10 0.74
N LEU A 137 -10.03 7.64 0.07
CA LEU A 137 -8.63 7.52 0.42
C LEU A 137 -8.14 8.78 1.13
N ALA A 138 -7.21 8.62 2.06
CA ALA A 138 -6.57 9.75 2.72
C ALA A 138 -5.65 10.48 1.73
N ARG A 139 -6.01 11.70 1.35
CA ARG A 139 -5.28 12.54 0.38
C ARG A 139 -4.44 13.59 1.10
N TYR A 140 -3.23 13.75 0.62
CA TYR A 140 -2.27 14.72 1.13
C TYR A 140 -1.64 15.52 -0.01
N GLU A 141 -1.16 16.71 0.34
CA GLU A 141 -0.39 17.58 -0.54
C GLU A 141 1.02 17.77 0.02
N ALA A 142 2.03 17.57 -0.82
CA ALA A 142 3.42 17.89 -0.56
C ALA A 142 3.75 19.23 -1.22
N GLU A 143 3.86 20.29 -0.43
CA GLU A 143 4.21 21.64 -0.90
C GLU A 143 5.72 21.77 -1.08
N ILE A 144 6.23 21.36 -2.23
CA ILE A 144 7.63 21.50 -2.62
C ILE A 144 7.73 22.57 -3.68
N PRO A 145 8.49 23.66 -3.49
CA PRO A 145 8.43 24.87 -4.35
C PRO A 145 8.53 24.62 -5.84
N VAL A 146 9.32 23.63 -6.26
CA VAL A 146 9.53 23.26 -7.68
C VAL A 146 8.78 22.01 -8.10
N CYS A 147 8.07 21.37 -7.18
CA CYS A 147 7.48 20.05 -7.40
C CYS A 147 6.31 19.77 -6.43
N THR A 148 5.33 20.65 -6.36
CA THR A 148 4.13 20.41 -5.55
C THR A 148 3.32 19.29 -6.17
N PHE A 149 2.92 18.29 -5.36
CA PHE A 149 2.08 17.18 -5.79
C PHE A 149 1.15 16.71 -4.69
N THR A 150 0.05 16.07 -5.10
CA THR A 150 -0.85 15.37 -4.18
C THR A 150 -0.61 13.88 -4.25
N PHE A 151 -0.89 13.18 -3.16
CA PHE A 151 -0.85 11.72 -3.12
C PHE A 151 -1.96 11.15 -2.25
N ASP A 152 -2.45 9.99 -2.64
CA ASP A 152 -3.41 9.19 -1.88
C ASP A 152 -2.67 8.04 -1.20
N VAL A 153 -2.94 7.85 0.10
CA VAL A 153 -2.39 6.70 0.80
C VAL A 153 -3.30 5.50 0.60
N VAL A 154 -2.70 4.42 0.10
CA VAL A 154 -3.30 3.10 -0.05
C VAL A 154 -2.57 2.10 0.85
N GLU A 155 -3.07 0.89 0.97
CA GLU A 155 -2.45 -0.11 1.85
C GLU A 155 -1.01 -0.43 1.41
N GLY A 156 -0.04 -0.11 2.27
CA GLY A 156 1.39 -0.33 2.00
C GLY A 156 1.96 0.47 0.82
N ALA A 157 1.27 1.55 0.37
CA ALA A 157 1.71 2.33 -0.78
C ALA A 157 1.19 3.77 -0.74
N ALA A 158 1.71 4.62 -1.64
CA ALA A 158 1.18 5.94 -1.92
C ALA A 158 1.00 6.10 -3.43
N LEU A 159 -0.18 6.56 -3.84
CA LEU A 159 -0.53 6.80 -5.24
C LEU A 159 -0.41 8.28 -5.54
N VAL A 160 0.51 8.66 -6.40
CA VAL A 160 0.63 10.01 -6.95
C VAL A 160 0.00 10.01 -8.34
N PRO A 161 -1.08 10.79 -8.58
CA PRO A 161 -1.67 10.90 -9.91
C PRO A 161 -0.64 11.37 -10.94
N ALA A 162 -0.80 10.95 -12.19
CA ALA A 162 0.05 11.43 -13.28
C ALA A 162 0.00 12.96 -13.35
N GLN A 163 1.16 13.57 -13.39
CA GLN A 163 1.28 15.02 -13.49
C GLN A 163 1.40 15.44 -14.95
N SER A 164 0.88 16.60 -15.28
CA SER A 164 0.94 17.17 -16.63
C SER A 164 2.35 17.59 -17.06
N ALA A 165 3.25 17.80 -16.08
CA ALA A 165 4.64 18.20 -16.33
C ALA A 165 5.58 17.57 -15.30
N ALA A 166 6.81 17.30 -15.73
CA ALA A 166 7.88 16.90 -14.83
C ALA A 166 8.32 18.06 -13.94
N CYS A 167 8.80 17.74 -12.74
CA CYS A 167 9.48 18.69 -11.85
C CYS A 167 10.87 18.98 -12.40
N VAL A 168 11.19 20.27 -12.55
CA VAL A 168 12.44 20.72 -13.19
C VAL A 168 13.38 21.33 -12.16
N PHE A 169 14.46 20.64 -11.84
CA PHE A 169 15.47 21.04 -10.88
C PHE A 169 16.70 21.60 -11.61
N LYS A 170 16.61 22.83 -12.10
CA LYS A 170 17.64 23.45 -12.95
C LYS A 170 19.04 23.45 -12.34
N ALA A 171 19.16 23.72 -11.03
CA ALA A 171 20.45 23.74 -10.33
C ALA A 171 21.13 22.37 -10.26
N ALA A 172 20.36 21.29 -10.35
CA ALA A 172 20.85 19.92 -10.35
C ALA A 172 20.87 19.30 -11.77
N ASP A 173 20.54 20.07 -12.79
CA ASP A 173 20.39 19.62 -14.17
C ASP A 173 19.54 18.35 -14.30
N CYS A 174 18.42 18.28 -13.54
CA CYS A 174 17.60 17.07 -13.42
C CYS A 174 16.12 17.40 -13.58
N GLN A 175 15.41 16.61 -14.38
CA GLN A 175 13.95 16.60 -14.45
C GLN A 175 13.41 15.25 -14.02
N ALA A 176 12.38 15.22 -13.18
CA ALA A 176 11.81 13.99 -12.62
C ALA A 176 10.31 14.15 -12.40
N SER A 177 9.58 13.03 -12.41
CA SER A 177 8.15 13.00 -12.08
C SER A 177 7.91 12.15 -10.83
N PRO A 178 7.17 12.64 -9.84
CA PRO A 178 6.73 11.82 -8.71
C PRO A 178 5.53 10.93 -9.05
N GLY A 179 4.90 11.10 -10.22
CA GLY A 179 3.68 10.41 -10.63
C GLY A 179 3.85 8.90 -10.76
N GLY A 180 2.90 8.13 -10.23
CA GLY A 180 2.90 6.67 -10.25
C GLY A 180 2.56 6.06 -8.89
N LEU A 181 2.73 4.76 -8.77
CA LEU A 181 2.54 4.04 -7.51
C LEU A 181 3.87 3.88 -6.77
N TRP A 182 3.96 4.45 -5.58
CA TRP A 182 5.04 4.26 -4.64
C TRP A 182 4.70 3.08 -3.73
N GLY A 183 5.44 2.00 -3.84
CA GLY A 183 5.20 0.75 -3.10
C GLY A 183 6.50 0.11 -2.63
N PRO A 184 6.44 -1.11 -2.07
CA PRO A 184 7.63 -1.87 -1.72
C PRO A 184 8.54 -2.11 -2.92
N ASP A 185 9.80 -2.44 -2.66
CA ASP A 185 10.71 -2.93 -3.70
C ASP A 185 10.11 -4.19 -4.36
N ALA A 186 9.99 -4.17 -5.68
CA ALA A 186 9.36 -5.26 -6.44
C ALA A 186 10.03 -6.62 -6.21
N ALA A 187 11.33 -6.64 -5.93
CA ALA A 187 12.04 -7.88 -5.65
C ALA A 187 11.60 -8.52 -4.31
N SER A 188 11.08 -7.73 -3.37
CA SER A 188 10.59 -8.24 -2.08
C SER A 188 9.18 -8.83 -2.14
N LEU A 189 8.44 -8.65 -3.22
CA LEU A 189 7.02 -9.00 -3.33
C LEU A 189 6.77 -10.45 -3.82
N ALA A 190 7.78 -11.16 -4.29
CA ALA A 190 7.63 -12.49 -4.89
C ALA A 190 6.98 -13.50 -3.91
N ASP A 191 7.40 -13.48 -2.65
CA ASP A 191 6.86 -14.38 -1.61
C ASP A 191 5.45 -14.00 -1.17
N GLU A 192 5.02 -12.77 -1.43
CA GLU A 192 3.71 -12.23 -1.06
C GLU A 192 2.65 -12.36 -2.17
N ALA A 193 3.02 -12.80 -3.37
CA ALA A 193 2.15 -12.81 -4.56
C ALA A 193 0.77 -13.44 -4.30
N LYS A 194 0.70 -14.57 -3.56
CA LYS A 194 -0.58 -15.21 -3.22
C LYS A 194 -1.45 -14.39 -2.26
N ALA A 195 -0.84 -13.62 -1.36
CA ALA A 195 -1.58 -12.75 -0.44
C ALA A 195 -2.09 -11.52 -1.20
N ILE A 196 -1.27 -10.96 -2.08
CA ILE A 196 -1.60 -9.83 -2.96
C ILE A 196 -2.77 -10.19 -3.88
N GLU A 197 -2.74 -11.37 -4.52
CA GLU A 197 -3.83 -11.82 -5.40
C GLU A 197 -5.14 -12.01 -4.62
N ARG A 198 -5.10 -12.58 -3.40
CA ARG A 198 -6.30 -12.71 -2.56
C ARG A 198 -6.89 -11.34 -2.18
N ALA A 199 -6.03 -10.38 -1.85
CA ALA A 199 -6.47 -9.01 -1.53
C ALA A 199 -7.12 -8.35 -2.75
N ARG A 200 -6.55 -8.54 -3.95
CA ARG A 200 -7.10 -8.08 -5.21
C ARG A 200 -8.48 -8.70 -5.48
N ALA A 201 -8.58 -10.02 -5.44
CA ALA A 201 -9.82 -10.72 -5.68
C ALA A 201 -10.93 -10.27 -4.72
N HIS A 202 -10.61 -10.06 -3.45
CA HIS A 202 -11.55 -9.54 -2.46
C HIS A 202 -12.05 -8.13 -2.80
N ALA A 203 -11.18 -7.24 -3.24
CA ALA A 203 -11.54 -5.87 -3.64
C ALA A 203 -12.39 -5.86 -4.92
N ASP A 204 -12.02 -6.67 -5.92
CA ASP A 204 -12.77 -6.82 -7.18
C ASP A 204 -14.16 -7.40 -6.94
N ASP A 205 -14.31 -8.44 -6.12
CA ASP A 205 -15.59 -9.03 -5.76
C ASP A 205 -16.51 -8.05 -5.04
N ALA A 206 -15.98 -7.27 -4.12
CA ALA A 206 -16.76 -6.26 -3.41
C ALA A 206 -17.21 -5.13 -4.33
N THR A 207 -16.31 -4.66 -5.22
CA THR A 207 -16.61 -3.68 -6.25
C THR A 207 -17.73 -4.19 -7.16
N ALA A 208 -17.63 -5.42 -7.67
CA ALA A 208 -18.64 -6.00 -8.56
C ALA A 208 -20.02 -6.10 -7.89
N ARG A 209 -20.08 -6.54 -6.63
CA ARG A 209 -21.36 -6.63 -5.88
C ARG A 209 -21.99 -5.26 -5.66
N LEU A 210 -21.19 -4.27 -5.25
CA LEU A 210 -21.69 -2.92 -5.00
C LEU A 210 -22.14 -2.24 -6.29
N LEU A 211 -21.36 -2.33 -7.36
CA LEU A 211 -21.70 -1.79 -8.68
C LEU A 211 -23.01 -2.36 -9.19
N LYS A 212 -23.19 -3.68 -9.14
CA LYS A 212 -24.46 -4.35 -9.52
C LYS A 212 -25.65 -3.83 -8.71
N THR A 213 -25.46 -3.61 -7.40
CA THR A 213 -26.51 -3.09 -6.53
C THR A 213 -26.91 -1.67 -6.91
N LEU A 214 -25.92 -0.80 -7.19
CA LEU A 214 -26.15 0.59 -7.58
C LEU A 214 -26.80 0.68 -8.96
N GLN A 215 -26.30 -0.08 -9.94
CA GLN A 215 -26.90 -0.15 -11.28
C GLN A 215 -28.38 -0.59 -11.24
N ALA A 216 -28.72 -1.58 -10.40
CA ALA A 216 -30.10 -2.00 -10.23
C ALA A 216 -30.95 -0.92 -9.57
N ARG A 217 -30.43 -0.21 -8.56
CA ARG A 217 -31.14 0.85 -7.81
C ARG A 217 -31.39 2.11 -8.67
N PHE A 218 -30.43 2.48 -9.51
CA PHE A 218 -30.47 3.68 -10.36
C PHE A 218 -30.80 3.37 -11.82
N LYS A 219 -31.36 2.18 -12.10
CA LYS A 219 -31.70 1.74 -13.45
C LYS A 219 -32.53 2.77 -14.19
N GLY A 220 -32.08 3.17 -15.38
CA GLY A 220 -32.77 4.17 -16.24
C GLY A 220 -32.60 5.61 -15.78
N LYS A 221 -31.70 5.88 -14.85
CA LYS A 221 -31.29 7.20 -14.41
C LYS A 221 -29.89 7.54 -14.89
N PRO A 222 -29.57 8.82 -15.15
CA PRO A 222 -28.24 9.23 -15.63
C PRO A 222 -27.09 8.85 -14.65
N GLU A 223 -27.39 8.75 -13.37
CA GLU A 223 -26.41 8.35 -12.35
C GLU A 223 -25.85 6.94 -12.58
N ALA A 224 -26.62 6.05 -13.22
CA ALA A 224 -26.13 4.70 -13.54
C ALA A 224 -25.09 4.73 -14.66
N ASP A 225 -25.35 5.53 -15.71
CA ASP A 225 -24.45 5.69 -16.85
C ASP A 225 -23.16 6.43 -16.46
N ASP A 226 -23.29 7.45 -15.59
CA ASP A 226 -22.14 8.18 -15.03
C ASP A 226 -21.26 7.27 -14.19
N LEU A 227 -21.87 6.43 -13.35
CA LEU A 227 -21.15 5.49 -12.50
C LEU A 227 -20.34 4.48 -13.30
N GLU A 228 -20.91 3.94 -14.38
CA GLU A 228 -20.24 3.00 -15.28
C GLU A 228 -19.05 3.65 -15.97
N ARG A 229 -19.26 4.85 -16.54
CA ARG A 229 -18.19 5.60 -17.20
C ARG A 229 -17.03 5.95 -16.25
N GLU A 230 -17.35 6.47 -15.05
CA GLU A 230 -16.35 6.81 -14.03
C GLU A 230 -15.58 5.57 -13.56
N HIS A 231 -16.26 4.42 -13.46
CA HIS A 231 -15.62 3.14 -13.10
C HIS A 231 -14.66 2.64 -14.18
N ASP A 232 -15.05 2.72 -15.46
CA ASP A 232 -14.23 2.32 -16.60
C ASP A 232 -12.99 3.24 -16.74
N ASP A 233 -13.14 4.53 -16.50
CA ASP A 233 -12.05 5.49 -16.46
C ASP A 233 -11.03 5.15 -15.36
N LEU A 234 -11.49 4.67 -14.20
CA LEU A 234 -10.61 4.22 -13.11
C LEU A 234 -9.85 2.94 -13.48
N ILE A 235 -10.49 2.02 -14.21
CA ILE A 235 -9.82 0.82 -14.72
C ILE A 235 -8.72 1.21 -15.70
N ALA A 236 -9.02 2.05 -16.67
CA ALA A 236 -8.05 2.49 -17.68
C ALA A 236 -6.84 3.20 -17.03
N ARG A 237 -7.10 4.15 -16.13
CA ARG A 237 -6.03 4.84 -15.36
C ARG A 237 -5.19 3.87 -14.53
N GLY A 238 -5.82 2.87 -13.91
CA GLY A 238 -5.11 1.84 -13.15
C GLY A 238 -4.18 1.01 -14.03
N GLN A 239 -4.62 0.64 -15.23
CA GLN A 239 -3.79 -0.08 -16.20
C GLN A 239 -2.58 0.75 -16.65
N ASP A 240 -2.78 2.05 -16.88
CA ASP A 240 -1.69 2.95 -17.26
C ASP A 240 -0.66 3.10 -16.14
N ILE A 241 -1.08 3.27 -14.90
CA ILE A 241 -0.20 3.38 -13.73
C ILE A 241 0.60 2.09 -13.54
N CYS A 242 -0.03 0.93 -13.70
CA CYS A 242 0.59 -0.36 -13.43
C CYS A 242 1.47 -0.88 -14.58
N ARG A 243 1.42 -0.24 -15.76
CA ARG A 243 2.22 -0.64 -16.92
C ARG A 243 3.71 -0.63 -16.61
N ASP A 244 4.17 0.35 -15.85
CA ASP A 244 5.59 0.58 -15.57
C ASP A 244 6.02 0.03 -14.21
N TYR A 245 5.10 -0.64 -13.47
CA TYR A 245 5.45 -1.24 -12.18
C TYR A 245 6.33 -2.48 -12.40
N ASP A 246 7.50 -2.49 -11.75
CA ASP A 246 8.49 -3.54 -11.97
C ASP A 246 7.96 -4.92 -11.55
N LYS A 247 8.21 -5.94 -12.38
CA LYS A 247 7.76 -7.34 -12.16
C LYS A 247 6.28 -7.50 -11.82
N GLU A 248 5.42 -6.59 -12.31
CA GLU A 248 3.99 -6.63 -12.00
C GLU A 248 3.33 -7.97 -12.38
N SER A 249 3.78 -8.60 -13.48
CA SER A 249 3.32 -9.93 -13.90
C SER A 249 3.58 -11.04 -12.88
N ASP A 250 4.58 -10.87 -12.02
CA ASP A 250 5.01 -11.91 -11.09
C ASP A 250 4.26 -11.85 -9.76
N HIS A 251 3.86 -10.65 -9.31
CA HIS A 251 3.26 -10.44 -7.99
C HIS A 251 1.92 -9.69 -7.98
N GLY A 252 1.57 -8.93 -9.04
CA GLY A 252 0.28 -8.24 -9.16
C GLY A 252 0.02 -7.14 -8.13
N PHE A 253 1.07 -6.56 -7.53
CA PHE A 253 0.94 -5.59 -6.43
C PHE A 253 0.20 -4.33 -6.85
N CYS A 254 0.62 -3.71 -7.95
CA CYS A 254 0.00 -2.48 -8.43
C CYS A 254 -1.49 -2.71 -8.77
N ALA A 255 -1.81 -3.77 -9.50
CA ALA A 255 -3.19 -4.11 -9.83
C ALA A 255 -4.05 -4.36 -8.57
N SER A 256 -3.48 -4.99 -7.55
CA SER A 256 -4.15 -5.17 -6.25
C SER A 256 -4.44 -3.83 -5.57
N ARG A 257 -3.50 -2.88 -5.55
CA ARG A 257 -3.71 -1.55 -4.97
C ARG A 257 -4.72 -0.74 -5.77
N MET A 258 -4.70 -0.81 -7.10
CA MET A 258 -5.70 -0.15 -7.94
C MET A 258 -7.11 -0.76 -7.78
N ALA A 259 -7.24 -2.07 -7.51
CA ALA A 259 -8.51 -2.68 -7.14
C ALA A 259 -9.07 -2.10 -5.82
N GLN A 260 -8.21 -1.91 -4.81
CA GLN A 260 -8.58 -1.27 -3.54
C GLN A 260 -8.99 0.20 -3.72
N VAL A 261 -8.29 0.95 -4.57
CA VAL A 261 -8.65 2.34 -4.93
C VAL A 261 -10.05 2.39 -5.52
N ARG A 262 -10.37 1.51 -6.48
CA ARG A 262 -11.71 1.42 -7.09
C ARG A 262 -12.78 1.08 -6.06
N ALA A 263 -12.51 0.15 -5.16
CA ALA A 263 -13.45 -0.24 -4.10
C ALA A 263 -13.74 0.92 -3.14
N ALA A 264 -12.73 1.67 -2.72
CA ALA A 264 -12.87 2.84 -1.85
C ALA A 264 -13.66 3.97 -2.54
N TRP A 265 -13.31 4.27 -3.79
CA TRP A 265 -14.03 5.24 -4.62
C TRP A 265 -15.51 4.86 -4.76
N LEU A 266 -15.82 3.62 -5.17
CA LEU A 266 -17.19 3.17 -5.40
C LEU A 266 -18.02 3.23 -4.12
N LYS A 267 -17.43 2.87 -2.97
CA LYS A 267 -18.09 3.00 -1.68
C LYS A 267 -18.45 4.46 -1.38
N THR A 268 -17.52 5.37 -1.55
CA THR A 268 -17.73 6.80 -1.32
C THR A 268 -18.81 7.36 -2.27
N ARG A 269 -18.77 6.95 -3.54
CA ARG A 269 -19.77 7.33 -4.55
C ARG A 269 -21.16 6.80 -4.20
N ALA A 270 -21.23 5.54 -3.72
CA ALA A 270 -22.47 4.91 -3.26
C ALA A 270 -23.09 5.67 -2.09
N ASP A 271 -22.27 5.98 -1.07
CA ASP A 271 -22.73 6.71 0.12
C ASP A 271 -23.31 8.08 -0.26
N LYS A 272 -22.65 8.79 -1.19
CA LYS A 272 -23.15 10.07 -1.73
C LYS A 272 -24.46 9.92 -2.48
N LEU A 273 -24.55 9.00 -3.44
CA LEU A 273 -25.77 8.77 -4.23
C LEU A 273 -26.98 8.37 -3.36
N ILE A 274 -26.73 7.56 -2.33
CA ILE A 274 -27.77 7.12 -1.39
C ILE A 274 -28.23 8.28 -0.49
N HIS A 275 -27.30 9.15 -0.09
CA HIS A 275 -27.61 10.33 0.72
C HIS A 275 -28.44 11.33 -0.10
N ASP A 276 -28.00 11.65 -1.32
CA ASP A 276 -28.67 12.62 -2.20
C ASP A 276 -30.08 12.14 -2.57
N ALA A 277 -30.27 10.83 -2.77
CA ALA A 277 -31.59 10.24 -3.05
C ALA A 277 -32.57 10.25 -1.85
N LYS A 278 -32.09 10.55 -0.63
CA LYS A 278 -32.92 10.65 0.58
C LYS A 278 -33.20 12.09 1.00
N ALA A 279 -32.50 13.06 0.44
CA ALA A 279 -32.77 14.47 0.71
C ALA A 279 -34.18 14.84 0.17
N PRO A 280 -35.08 15.39 0.98
CA PRO A 280 -36.35 15.89 0.48
C PRO A 280 -36.11 17.15 -0.37
N ASP A 281 -36.84 17.29 -1.48
CA ASP A 281 -36.92 18.51 -2.28
C ASP A 281 -37.47 19.70 -1.49
#